data_5e1b3ad19b861edbbab120ac3d786e1a
#
_entry.id   5e1b3ad19b861edbbab120ac3d786e1a
#
_cell.length_a   1.000
_cell.length_b   1.000
_cell.length_c   1.000
_cell.angle_alpha   90.00
_cell.angle_beta   90.00
_cell.angle_gamma   90.00
#
_symmetry.space_group_name_H-M   'P 1'
#
loop_
_entity.id
_entity.type
_entity.pdbx_description
1 polymer ?
#
loop_
_entity_poly.entity_id
_entity_poly.type
_entity_poly.pdbx_seq_one_letter_code
_entity_poly.pdbx_strand_id
1 'polypeptide(L)'
;MKNVIFMTNIEYTDKPDRSKPYKYSVASWKKWCEKNDVEFFMLDQYIFDTDYMMPNWYKLYVFDLLDSNNIEYNQIAIVDADTIVHPDCPNFFELSENKFCAVHNHGSYDWVCRSIENYSKHMFDGFTFPVWEYINSGFIILNKKHKQLYQDIIKFYFENRDRLIQIQQTFFVGNDQPIINFFLQKENID
;
A
#
# COMPACT_ATOMS: atom_id res chain seq x y z
N MET A 1 -21.79 3.26 7.82
CA MET A 1 -20.57 3.03 7.01
C MET A 1 -19.82 1.87 7.60
N LYS A 2 -19.41 0.89 6.77
CA LYS A 2 -18.59 -0.27 7.19
C LYS A 2 -17.11 0.07 7.09
N ASN A 3 -16.28 -0.74 7.71
CA ASN A 3 -14.85 -0.78 7.41
C ASN A 3 -14.65 -1.62 6.13
N VAL A 4 -13.55 -1.38 5.41
CA VAL A 4 -13.27 -2.03 4.13
C VAL A 4 -11.86 -2.64 4.15
N ILE A 5 -11.74 -3.90 3.74
CA ILE A 5 -10.45 -4.45 3.30
C ILE A 5 -10.32 -4.18 1.80
N PHE A 6 -9.23 -3.52 1.42
CA PHE A 6 -8.85 -3.29 0.03
C PHE A 6 -7.65 -4.15 -0.35
N MET A 7 -7.79 -4.94 -1.39
CA MET A 7 -6.73 -5.82 -1.89
C MET A 7 -6.52 -5.61 -3.39
N THR A 8 -5.27 -5.42 -3.82
CA THR A 8 -4.90 -5.46 -5.24
C THR A 8 -4.40 -6.86 -5.57
N ASN A 9 -5.11 -7.58 -6.44
CA ASN A 9 -4.78 -8.94 -6.87
C ASN A 9 -4.85 -9.04 -8.39
N ILE A 10 -3.89 -8.45 -9.08
CA ILE A 10 -3.83 -8.43 -10.55
C ILE A 10 -3.12 -9.68 -11.06
N GLU A 11 -3.72 -10.36 -12.03
CA GLU A 11 -3.07 -11.45 -12.74
C GLU A 11 -2.11 -10.90 -13.80
N TYR A 12 -0.83 -11.22 -13.66
CA TYR A 12 0.20 -10.79 -14.61
C TYR A 12 0.20 -11.73 -15.82
N THR A 13 0.01 -11.18 -17.00
CA THR A 13 -0.04 -11.95 -18.26
C THR A 13 1.28 -12.65 -18.58
N ASP A 14 2.41 -12.07 -18.19
CA ASP A 14 3.76 -12.62 -18.36
C ASP A 14 4.16 -13.63 -17.27
N LYS A 15 3.41 -13.66 -16.15
CA LYS A 15 3.67 -14.52 -14.97
C LYS A 15 2.37 -15.11 -14.39
N PRO A 16 1.61 -15.88 -15.18
CA PRO A 16 0.27 -16.33 -14.76
C PRO A 16 0.26 -17.25 -13.53
N ASP A 17 1.41 -17.85 -13.21
CA ASP A 17 1.54 -18.74 -12.05
C ASP A 17 1.79 -17.99 -10.73
N ARG A 18 2.16 -16.71 -10.78
CA ARG A 18 2.50 -15.92 -9.61
C ARG A 18 1.30 -15.71 -8.68
N SER A 19 0.13 -15.47 -9.24
CA SER A 19 -1.10 -15.19 -8.49
C SER A 19 -1.84 -16.46 -8.02
N LYS A 20 -1.47 -17.65 -8.53
CA LYS A 20 -2.14 -18.92 -8.14
C LYS A 20 -2.24 -19.17 -6.64
N PRO A 21 -1.20 -18.91 -5.82
CA PRO A 21 -1.30 -19.07 -4.37
C PRO A 21 -2.21 -18.05 -3.69
N TYR A 22 -2.46 -16.89 -4.31
CA TYR A 22 -3.20 -15.79 -3.71
C TYR A 22 -4.67 -16.13 -3.46
N LYS A 23 -5.22 -17.17 -4.11
CA LYS A 23 -6.55 -17.69 -3.77
C LYS A 23 -6.71 -18.03 -2.28
N TYR A 24 -5.64 -18.47 -1.61
CA TYR A 24 -5.67 -18.77 -0.18
C TYR A 24 -5.69 -17.49 0.66
N SER A 25 -4.95 -16.47 0.25
CA SER A 25 -5.02 -15.14 0.83
C SER A 25 -6.43 -14.57 0.72
N VAL A 26 -6.97 -14.49 -0.49
CA VAL A 26 -8.32 -13.99 -0.76
C VAL A 26 -9.36 -14.73 0.08
N ALA A 27 -9.27 -16.06 0.16
CA ALA A 27 -10.19 -16.86 0.97
C ALA A 27 -10.07 -16.55 2.46
N SER A 28 -8.86 -16.38 2.99
CA SER A 28 -8.64 -16.06 4.41
C SER A 28 -9.20 -14.68 4.76
N TRP A 29 -8.93 -13.67 3.92
CA TRP A 29 -9.43 -12.31 4.12
C TRP A 29 -10.96 -12.21 3.98
N LYS A 30 -11.58 -12.87 3.00
CA LYS A 30 -13.05 -12.93 2.88
C LYS A 30 -13.68 -13.52 4.12
N LYS A 31 -13.16 -14.65 4.64
CA LYS A 31 -13.68 -15.29 5.85
C LYS A 31 -13.52 -14.39 7.08
N TRP A 32 -12.39 -13.66 7.19
CA TRP A 32 -12.18 -12.72 8.27
C TRP A 32 -13.16 -11.54 8.17
N CYS A 33 -13.42 -11.01 6.98
CA CYS A 33 -14.37 -9.94 6.73
C CYS A 33 -15.80 -10.35 7.11
N GLU A 34 -16.24 -11.55 6.71
CA GLU A 34 -17.55 -12.11 7.10
C GLU A 34 -17.70 -12.17 8.62
N LYS A 35 -16.67 -12.65 9.34
CA LYS A 35 -16.67 -12.78 10.81
C LYS A 35 -16.76 -11.41 11.51
N ASN A 36 -16.19 -10.36 10.94
CA ASN A 36 -16.05 -9.04 11.57
C ASN A 36 -17.00 -7.97 10.99
N ASP A 37 -17.95 -8.36 10.13
CA ASP A 37 -18.86 -7.43 9.42
C ASP A 37 -18.11 -6.31 8.65
N VAL A 38 -17.06 -6.69 7.95
CA VAL A 38 -16.19 -5.81 7.14
C VAL A 38 -16.42 -6.08 5.67
N GLU A 39 -16.45 -5.06 4.84
CA GLU A 39 -16.56 -5.20 3.39
C GLU A 39 -15.21 -5.60 2.78
N PHE A 40 -15.24 -6.48 1.77
CA PHE A 40 -14.05 -6.89 1.04
C PHE A 40 -14.10 -6.37 -0.40
N PHE A 41 -13.21 -5.43 -0.74
CA PHE A 41 -13.05 -4.92 -2.09
C PHE A 41 -11.74 -5.41 -2.69
N MET A 42 -11.82 -6.08 -3.83
CA MET A 42 -10.65 -6.57 -4.55
C MET A 42 -10.55 -5.90 -5.92
N LEU A 43 -9.42 -5.26 -6.19
CA LEU A 43 -9.06 -4.80 -7.51
C LEU A 43 -8.32 -5.93 -8.23
N ASP A 44 -8.95 -6.50 -9.25
CA ASP A 44 -8.44 -7.61 -10.05
C ASP A 44 -8.20 -7.24 -11.53
N GLN A 45 -8.36 -5.97 -11.87
CA GLN A 45 -8.18 -5.45 -13.21
C GLN A 45 -7.13 -4.35 -13.25
N TYR A 46 -6.43 -4.24 -14.36
CA TYR A 46 -5.50 -3.14 -14.60
C TYR A 46 -6.26 -1.81 -14.68
N ILE A 47 -5.77 -0.80 -13.94
CA ILE A 47 -6.26 0.58 -14.04
C ILE A 47 -5.55 1.29 -15.19
N PHE A 48 -4.27 0.98 -15.39
CA PHE A 48 -3.40 1.56 -16.41
C PHE A 48 -2.65 0.48 -17.15
N ASP A 49 -2.14 0.82 -18.32
CA ASP A 49 -1.10 0.03 -18.99
C ASP A 49 0.12 -0.13 -18.06
N THR A 50 0.71 -1.31 -18.01
CA THR A 50 1.88 -1.60 -17.16
C THR A 50 3.10 -0.77 -17.51
N ASP A 51 3.23 -0.34 -18.76
CA ASP A 51 4.27 0.59 -19.21
C ASP A 51 4.06 1.99 -18.63
N TYR A 52 2.84 2.32 -18.21
CA TYR A 52 2.50 3.60 -17.62
C TYR A 52 2.57 3.57 -16.09
N MET A 53 2.01 2.55 -15.45
CA MET A 53 2.06 2.37 -13.99
C MET A 53 2.01 0.88 -13.63
N MET A 54 2.95 0.45 -12.81
CA MET A 54 2.97 -0.92 -12.28
C MET A 54 1.87 -1.15 -11.23
N PRO A 55 1.25 -2.35 -11.15
CA PRO A 55 0.13 -2.64 -10.25
C PRO A 55 0.40 -2.44 -8.75
N ASN A 56 1.66 -2.49 -8.30
CA ASN A 56 2.00 -2.22 -6.90
C ASN A 56 1.66 -0.78 -6.46
N TRP A 57 1.56 0.17 -7.40
CA TRP A 57 1.13 1.54 -7.14
C TRP A 57 -0.40 1.69 -7.06
N TYR A 58 -1.19 0.70 -7.52
CA TYR A 58 -2.64 0.80 -7.58
C TYR A 58 -3.31 0.91 -6.21
N LYS A 59 -2.64 0.47 -5.13
CA LYS A 59 -3.11 0.69 -3.76
C LYS A 59 -3.33 2.17 -3.42
N LEU A 60 -2.64 3.08 -4.10
CA LEU A 60 -2.82 4.52 -3.91
C LEU A 60 -4.17 5.04 -4.40
N TYR A 61 -4.81 4.34 -5.34
CA TYR A 61 -6.13 4.70 -5.87
C TYR A 61 -7.29 4.18 -5.03
N VAL A 62 -7.03 3.63 -3.84
CA VAL A 62 -8.06 3.02 -3.01
C VAL A 62 -9.25 3.95 -2.76
N PHE A 63 -9.02 5.22 -2.48
CA PHE A 63 -10.08 6.18 -2.23
C PHE A 63 -10.94 6.44 -3.48
N ASP A 64 -10.29 6.68 -4.62
CA ASP A 64 -10.98 6.97 -5.88
C ASP A 64 -11.73 5.74 -6.40
N LEU A 65 -11.21 4.54 -6.19
CA LEU A 65 -11.86 3.29 -6.54
C LEU A 65 -13.10 3.03 -5.68
N LEU A 66 -13.01 3.24 -4.36
CA LEU A 66 -14.17 3.07 -3.49
C LEU A 66 -15.24 4.12 -3.79
N ASP A 67 -14.86 5.39 -3.99
CA ASP A 67 -15.78 6.47 -4.32
C ASP A 67 -16.47 6.23 -5.67
N SER A 68 -15.75 5.78 -6.71
CA SER A 68 -16.31 5.48 -8.04
C SER A 68 -17.25 4.28 -8.04
N ASN A 69 -17.11 3.37 -7.08
CA ASN A 69 -18.02 2.24 -6.88
C ASN A 69 -19.14 2.55 -5.87
N ASN A 70 -19.26 3.80 -5.41
CA ASN A 70 -20.27 4.24 -4.42
C ASN A 70 -20.17 3.44 -3.10
N ILE A 71 -18.97 3.04 -2.69
CA ILE A 71 -18.73 2.33 -1.45
C ILE A 71 -18.39 3.35 -0.37
N GLU A 72 -19.30 3.50 0.59
CA GLU A 72 -19.07 4.31 1.78
C GLU A 72 -18.28 3.52 2.83
N TYR A 73 -17.24 4.14 3.35
CA TYR A 73 -16.34 3.50 4.33
C TYR A 73 -16.09 4.39 5.55
N ASN A 74 -15.85 3.76 6.70
CA ASN A 74 -15.35 4.38 7.91
C ASN A 74 -13.80 4.37 7.92
N GLN A 75 -13.22 3.18 7.90
CA GLN A 75 -11.79 2.94 7.77
C GLN A 75 -11.53 1.94 6.64
N ILE A 76 -10.34 1.98 6.07
CA ILE A 76 -9.86 1.07 5.03
C ILE A 76 -8.59 0.40 5.55
N ALA A 77 -8.46 -0.90 5.38
CA ALA A 77 -7.18 -1.58 5.49
C ALA A 77 -6.74 -2.05 4.10
N ILE A 78 -5.63 -1.51 3.63
CA ILE A 78 -4.94 -2.00 2.44
C ILE A 78 -4.15 -3.23 2.84
N VAL A 79 -4.32 -4.33 2.11
CA VAL A 79 -3.61 -5.60 2.34
C VAL A 79 -3.03 -6.13 1.03
N ASP A 80 -1.79 -6.58 1.06
CA ASP A 80 -1.17 -7.22 -0.11
C ASP A 80 -1.74 -8.63 -0.33
N ALA A 81 -1.88 -9.04 -1.59
CA ALA A 81 -2.48 -10.32 -1.99
C ALA A 81 -1.65 -11.56 -1.60
N ASP A 82 -0.42 -11.39 -1.16
CA ASP A 82 0.44 -12.46 -0.65
C ASP A 82 0.41 -12.62 0.88
N THR A 83 -0.54 -11.98 1.55
CA THR A 83 -0.76 -12.06 2.99
C THR A 83 -1.89 -13.04 3.34
N ILE A 84 -1.82 -13.67 4.51
CA ILE A 84 -2.89 -14.52 5.06
C ILE A 84 -3.25 -14.00 6.45
N VAL A 85 -4.55 -13.74 6.68
CA VAL A 85 -5.02 -13.37 8.00
C VAL A 85 -5.35 -14.62 8.83
N HIS A 86 -4.89 -14.64 10.08
CA HIS A 86 -5.22 -15.73 11.00
C HIS A 86 -6.71 -15.69 11.37
N PRO A 87 -7.40 -16.84 11.49
CA PRO A 87 -8.84 -16.87 11.84
C PRO A 87 -9.19 -16.19 13.17
N ASP A 88 -8.24 -16.20 14.12
CA ASP A 88 -8.41 -15.56 15.43
C ASP A 88 -7.80 -14.15 15.50
N CYS A 89 -7.39 -13.58 14.36
CA CYS A 89 -6.98 -12.20 14.32
C CYS A 89 -8.13 -11.29 14.80
N PRO A 90 -7.90 -10.44 15.81
CA PRO A 90 -8.92 -9.53 16.31
C PRO A 90 -9.33 -8.52 15.23
N ASN A 91 -10.45 -7.83 15.48
CA ASN A 91 -10.85 -6.72 14.65
C ASN A 91 -9.91 -5.52 14.87
N PHE A 92 -8.89 -5.42 14.04
CA PHE A 92 -7.86 -4.39 14.15
C PHE A 92 -8.39 -2.97 13.84
N PHE A 93 -9.55 -2.82 13.22
CA PHE A 93 -10.20 -1.52 13.06
C PHE A 93 -10.67 -0.92 14.39
N GLU A 94 -11.03 -1.76 15.36
CA GLU A 94 -11.37 -1.31 16.70
C GLU A 94 -10.12 -0.86 17.49
N LEU A 95 -8.96 -1.48 17.18
CA LEU A 95 -7.68 -1.18 17.83
C LEU A 95 -7.00 0.05 17.25
N SER A 96 -7.32 0.44 16.01
CA SER A 96 -6.67 1.56 15.32
C SER A 96 -7.09 2.95 15.83
N GLU A 97 -8.20 3.04 16.59
CA GLU A 97 -8.74 4.31 17.10
C GLU A 97 -8.93 5.39 16.03
N ASN A 98 -9.23 5.01 14.81
CA ASN A 98 -9.33 5.88 13.63
C ASN A 98 -8.02 6.62 13.29
N LYS A 99 -6.87 6.11 13.72
CA LYS A 99 -5.55 6.62 13.34
C LYS A 99 -5.00 5.92 12.09
N PHE A 100 -3.96 6.50 11.52
CA PHE A 100 -3.12 5.78 10.57
C PHE A 100 -2.38 4.67 11.32
N CYS A 101 -2.46 3.43 10.86
CA CYS A 101 -1.73 2.32 11.44
C CYS A 101 -1.05 1.52 10.34
N ALA A 102 0.16 1.10 10.58
CA ALA A 102 0.91 0.22 9.68
C ALA A 102 1.84 -0.70 10.45
N VAL A 103 2.34 -1.72 9.78
CA VAL A 103 3.32 -2.64 10.37
C VAL A 103 4.71 -2.12 10.09
N HIS A 104 5.58 -2.10 11.11
CA HIS A 104 7.00 -1.81 10.90
C HIS A 104 7.65 -2.85 10.00
N ASN A 105 8.57 -2.41 9.14
CA ASN A 105 9.32 -3.31 8.29
C ASN A 105 10.51 -3.89 9.06
N HIS A 106 10.40 -5.15 9.50
CA HIS A 106 11.41 -5.83 10.32
C HIS A 106 12.42 -6.66 9.52
N GLY A 107 12.40 -6.58 8.21
CA GLY A 107 13.28 -7.36 7.36
C GLY A 107 14.06 -6.53 6.36
N SER A 108 15.10 -7.13 5.77
CA SER A 108 15.85 -6.52 4.67
C SER A 108 16.38 -5.11 4.96
N TYR A 109 17.01 -4.91 6.13
CA TYR A 109 17.52 -3.58 6.53
C TYR A 109 18.47 -2.97 5.51
N ASP A 110 19.30 -3.76 4.85
CA ASP A 110 20.16 -3.30 3.75
C ASP A 110 19.33 -2.63 2.64
N TRP A 111 18.24 -3.26 2.25
CA TRP A 111 17.33 -2.73 1.23
C TRP A 111 16.61 -1.47 1.73
N VAL A 112 16.18 -1.42 3.00
CA VAL A 112 15.54 -0.25 3.62
C VAL A 112 16.51 0.94 3.67
N CYS A 113 17.72 0.73 4.20
CA CYS A 113 18.76 1.77 4.28
C CYS A 113 19.11 2.32 2.90
N ARG A 114 19.31 1.43 1.92
CA ARG A 114 19.60 1.78 0.54
C ARG A 114 18.45 2.57 -0.09
N SER A 115 17.21 2.20 0.21
CA SER A 115 16.03 2.94 -0.26
C SER A 115 15.96 4.33 0.36
N ILE A 116 16.12 4.45 1.67
CA ILE A 116 16.11 5.75 2.36
C ILE A 116 17.23 6.64 1.82
N GLU A 117 18.47 6.13 1.75
CA GLU A 117 19.63 6.91 1.28
C GLU A 117 19.44 7.46 -0.14
N ASN A 118 19.05 6.57 -1.08
CA ASN A 118 18.99 6.97 -2.48
C ASN A 118 17.79 7.87 -2.78
N TYR A 119 16.62 7.62 -2.20
CA TYR A 119 15.49 8.51 -2.37
C TYR A 119 15.72 9.85 -1.67
N SER A 120 16.27 9.86 -0.45
CA SER A 120 16.69 11.08 0.24
C SER A 120 17.54 11.97 -0.64
N LYS A 121 18.63 11.40 -1.19
CA LYS A 121 19.61 12.12 -2.00
C LYS A 121 19.08 12.60 -3.34
N HIS A 122 18.24 11.81 -3.99
CA HIS A 122 17.87 12.03 -5.39
C HIS A 122 16.47 12.60 -5.60
N MET A 123 15.60 12.57 -4.58
CA MET A 123 14.18 12.95 -4.71
C MET A 123 13.67 13.86 -3.59
N PHE A 124 14.29 13.81 -2.41
CA PHE A 124 13.76 14.48 -1.22
C PHE A 124 14.77 15.45 -0.57
N ASP A 125 15.67 16.03 -1.36
CA ASP A 125 16.59 17.12 -0.96
C ASP A 125 17.40 16.83 0.31
N GLY A 126 17.77 15.57 0.53
CA GLY A 126 18.52 15.15 1.71
C GLY A 126 17.66 14.87 2.94
N PHE A 127 16.32 15.01 2.86
CA PHE A 127 15.44 14.61 3.95
C PHE A 127 15.60 13.13 4.25
N THR A 128 15.71 12.79 5.53
CA THR A 128 15.87 11.40 6.00
C THR A 128 15.13 11.19 7.30
N PHE A 129 14.90 9.93 7.66
CA PHE A 129 14.24 9.53 8.88
C PHE A 129 14.83 8.22 9.43
N PRO A 130 14.63 7.90 10.71
CA PRO A 130 15.16 6.69 11.32
C PRO A 130 14.63 5.41 10.66
N VAL A 131 15.53 4.44 10.44
CA VAL A 131 15.17 3.16 9.79
C VAL A 131 14.09 2.37 10.53
N TRP A 132 13.98 2.52 11.85
CA TRP A 132 12.96 1.87 12.67
C TRP A 132 11.57 2.49 12.54
N GLU A 133 11.44 3.64 11.90
CA GLU A 133 10.15 4.27 11.56
C GLU A 133 9.66 3.84 10.17
N TYR A 134 10.45 3.06 9.45
CA TYR A 134 10.08 2.57 8.13
C TYR A 134 9.00 1.50 8.21
N ILE A 135 7.86 1.77 7.59
CA ILE A 135 6.71 0.85 7.58
C ILE A 135 6.68 -0.03 6.34
N ASN A 136 6.03 -1.19 6.46
CA ASN A 136 5.68 -2.05 5.35
C ASN A 136 4.35 -1.62 4.73
N SER A 137 4.31 -1.39 3.42
CA SER A 137 3.11 -0.93 2.72
C SER A 137 2.09 -2.04 2.40
N GLY A 138 2.39 -3.28 2.77
CA GLY A 138 1.50 -4.43 2.55
C GLY A 138 0.40 -4.61 3.60
N PHE A 139 0.42 -3.81 4.67
CA PHE A 139 -0.66 -3.69 5.63
C PHE A 139 -0.71 -2.27 6.19
N ILE A 140 -1.74 -1.51 5.80
CA ILE A 140 -1.94 -0.13 6.22
C ILE A 140 -3.42 0.09 6.54
N ILE A 141 -3.73 0.65 7.71
CA ILE A 141 -5.08 1.11 8.07
C ILE A 141 -5.11 2.62 7.92
N LEU A 142 -6.15 3.14 7.28
CA LEU A 142 -6.33 4.56 7.00
C LEU A 142 -7.82 4.94 6.97
N ASN A 143 -8.11 6.23 6.90
CA ASN A 143 -9.46 6.75 6.80
C ASN A 143 -9.52 7.98 5.88
N LYS A 144 -10.68 8.62 5.76
CA LYS A 144 -10.91 9.77 4.85
C LYS A 144 -9.92 10.92 5.03
N LYS A 145 -9.32 11.12 6.22
CA LYS A 145 -8.34 12.18 6.47
C LYS A 145 -7.06 11.99 5.65
N HIS A 146 -6.73 10.74 5.28
CA HIS A 146 -5.51 10.39 4.55
C HIS A 146 -5.68 10.43 3.02
N LYS A 147 -6.89 10.77 2.52
CA LYS A 147 -7.16 10.82 1.07
C LYS A 147 -6.22 11.79 0.36
N GLN A 148 -6.03 12.99 0.92
CA GLN A 148 -5.15 14.00 0.32
C GLN A 148 -3.70 13.51 0.22
N LEU A 149 -3.17 12.88 1.27
CA LEU A 149 -1.84 12.28 1.25
C LEU A 149 -1.66 11.32 0.06
N TYR A 150 -2.63 10.44 -0.17
CA TYR A 150 -2.58 9.48 -1.27
C TYR A 150 -2.65 10.17 -2.64
N GLN A 151 -3.47 11.19 -2.78
CA GLN A 151 -3.53 12.02 -4.00
C GLN A 151 -2.22 12.76 -4.27
N ASP A 152 -1.57 13.28 -3.23
CA ASP A 152 -0.26 13.94 -3.34
C ASP A 152 0.84 12.95 -3.76
N ILE A 153 0.82 11.71 -3.25
CA ILE A 153 1.74 10.65 -3.68
C ILE A 153 1.49 10.27 -5.16
N ILE A 154 0.23 10.16 -5.59
CA ILE A 154 -0.11 9.90 -6.99
C ILE A 154 0.41 11.02 -7.89
N LYS A 155 0.17 12.28 -7.51
CA LYS A 155 0.67 13.46 -8.23
C LYS A 155 2.20 13.42 -8.33
N PHE A 156 2.87 13.18 -7.21
CA PHE A 156 4.34 13.07 -7.16
C PHE A 156 4.85 11.96 -8.08
N TYR A 157 4.18 10.80 -8.11
CA TYR A 157 4.53 9.71 -9.00
C TYR A 157 4.54 10.16 -10.46
N PHE A 158 3.48 10.80 -10.94
CA PHE A 158 3.39 11.22 -12.34
C PHE A 158 4.37 12.35 -12.69
N GLU A 159 4.61 13.28 -11.78
CA GLU A 159 5.58 14.35 -11.98
C GLU A 159 7.03 13.84 -12.02
N ASN A 160 7.31 12.69 -11.40
CA ASN A 160 8.67 12.18 -11.20
C ASN A 160 8.89 10.76 -11.74
N ARG A 161 7.95 10.23 -12.50
CA ARG A 161 7.89 8.82 -12.90
C ARG A 161 9.22 8.29 -13.48
N ASP A 162 9.76 8.96 -14.47
CA ASP A 162 10.99 8.51 -15.16
C ASP A 162 12.19 8.51 -14.20
N ARG A 163 12.25 9.51 -13.32
CA ARG A 163 13.27 9.58 -12.28
C ARG A 163 13.14 8.47 -11.26
N LEU A 164 11.92 8.16 -10.83
CA LEU A 164 11.64 7.04 -9.93
C LEU A 164 12.10 5.71 -10.55
N ILE A 165 11.74 5.45 -11.81
CA ILE A 165 12.15 4.24 -12.53
C ILE A 165 13.68 4.17 -12.64
N GLN A 166 14.35 5.27 -12.97
CA GLN A 166 15.81 5.33 -13.05
C GLN A 166 16.48 4.99 -11.72
N ILE A 167 15.99 5.54 -10.59
CA ILE A 167 16.51 5.27 -9.25
C ILE A 167 16.30 3.79 -8.89
N GLN A 168 15.11 3.25 -9.13
CA GLN A 168 14.78 1.85 -8.85
C GLN A 168 15.72 0.90 -9.60
N GLN A 169 15.96 1.14 -10.87
CA GLN A 169 16.81 0.31 -11.72
C GLN A 169 18.31 0.46 -11.38
N THR A 170 18.74 1.68 -11.04
CA THR A 170 20.16 1.96 -10.76
C THR A 170 20.59 1.40 -9.41
N PHE A 171 19.75 1.58 -8.40
CA PHE A 171 20.12 1.28 -7.00
C PHE A 171 19.42 0.04 -6.43
N PHE A 172 18.56 -0.62 -7.22
CA PHE A 172 17.79 -1.80 -6.78
C PHE A 172 17.01 -1.56 -5.48
N VAL A 173 16.34 -0.43 -5.43
CA VAL A 173 15.51 0.02 -4.30
C VAL A 173 14.02 -0.25 -4.54
N GLY A 174 13.20 -0.06 -3.52
CA GLY A 174 11.75 -0.28 -3.60
C GLY A 174 11.02 0.75 -4.48
N ASN A 175 9.77 0.45 -4.80
CA ASN A 175 8.92 1.27 -5.67
C ASN A 175 8.02 2.19 -4.84
N ASP A 176 6.80 1.70 -4.54
CA ASP A 176 5.76 2.43 -3.82
C ASP A 176 6.08 2.60 -2.32
N GLN A 177 6.55 1.55 -1.67
CA GLN A 177 6.76 1.54 -0.22
C GLN A 177 7.73 2.64 0.27
N PRO A 178 8.92 2.87 -0.32
CA PRO A 178 9.78 3.98 0.11
C PRO A 178 9.10 5.35 -0.05
N ILE A 179 8.39 5.57 -1.14
CA ILE A 179 7.73 6.86 -1.42
C ILE A 179 6.62 7.11 -0.41
N ILE A 180 5.80 6.11 -0.10
CA ILE A 180 4.78 6.19 0.96
C ILE A 180 5.46 6.58 2.29
N ASN A 181 6.57 5.92 2.65
CA ASN A 181 7.31 6.23 3.88
C ASN A 181 7.82 7.68 3.90
N PHE A 182 8.41 8.17 2.81
CA PHE A 182 8.87 9.56 2.75
C PHE A 182 7.75 10.57 2.94
N PHE A 183 6.59 10.34 2.34
CA PHE A 183 5.43 11.21 2.50
C PHE A 183 4.87 11.16 3.93
N LEU A 184 4.73 9.98 4.52
CA LEU A 184 4.28 9.83 5.90
C LEU A 184 5.17 10.60 6.88
N GLN A 185 6.49 10.48 6.73
CA GLN A 185 7.45 11.14 7.61
C GLN A 185 7.50 12.66 7.40
N LYS A 186 7.37 13.14 6.16
CA LYS A 186 7.36 14.57 5.88
C LYS A 186 6.09 15.27 6.39
N GLU A 187 4.95 14.60 6.29
CA GLU A 187 3.65 15.14 6.71
C GLU A 187 3.35 14.91 8.20
N ASN A 188 4.26 14.23 8.95
CA ASN A 188 4.07 13.87 10.37
C ASN A 188 2.69 13.22 10.60
N ILE A 189 2.35 12.22 9.82
CA ILE A 189 1.08 11.51 9.95
C ILE A 189 1.08 10.69 11.26
N ASP A 190 0.07 10.97 12.11
CA ASP A 190 -0.18 10.29 13.38
C ASP A 190 -1.02 9.01 13.20
#